data_92a869091c6646199edb515ca1b09db1
#
_entry.id   92a869091c6646199edb515ca1b09db1
#
_cell.length_a   1.000
_cell.length_b   1.000
_cell.length_c   1.000
_cell.angle_alpha   90.00
_cell.angle_beta   90.00
_cell.angle_gamma   90.00
#
_symmetry.space_group_name_H-M   'P 1'
#
loop_
_entity.id
_entity.type
_entity.pdbx_description
1 polymer ?
#
loop_
_entity_poly.entity_id
_entity_poly.type
_entity_poly.pdbx_seq_one_letter_code
_entity_poly.pdbx_strand_id
1 'polypeptide(L)'
;MRTNLTIKKGYMIKKLILIVIMTVISFSVQADEKTYKMVFVPASEKGDESDYTSLISITEKLTGFKIETIKVTDYNAAVEAMRAGRAHIAWYGGKTYVKAAEIANAEAFAAGVRPGEKDAGYFTYFVVRKDSKLKKFDDVKGKVLSLNTIGSTSGDLIPQVELNKINLSIKNKDHFKNVYYAGSHDACLLSVLNNQSDVCGMSSRNYEARLEDGTIILDDVRIIHKSDRVPPPPLAYSKNIPLEDRNKIKKAV
;
A
#
# COMPACT_ATOMS: atom_id res chain seq x y z
N MET A 1 -24.56 -24.61 75.90
CA MET A 1 -23.31 -24.13 75.32
C MET A 1 -23.04 -24.65 73.87
N ARG A 2 -23.96 -25.37 73.21
CA ARG A 2 -23.79 -25.95 71.84
C ARG A 2 -24.38 -25.11 70.71
N THR A 3 -25.26 -24.17 70.98
CA THR A 3 -25.97 -23.37 69.94
C THR A 3 -25.14 -22.23 69.31
N ASN A 4 -24.17 -21.66 70.04
CA ASN A 4 -23.36 -20.53 69.50
C ASN A 4 -22.24 -20.96 68.55
N LEU A 5 -21.83 -22.23 68.53
CA LEU A 5 -20.75 -22.69 67.65
C LEU A 5 -21.25 -22.96 66.21
N THR A 6 -22.52 -23.42 66.11
CA THR A 6 -23.13 -23.72 64.78
C THR A 6 -23.47 -22.48 64.01
N ILE A 7 -23.89 -21.42 64.69
CA ILE A 7 -24.19 -20.09 64.01
C ILE A 7 -22.90 -19.41 63.52
N LYS A 8 -21.81 -19.47 64.31
CA LYS A 8 -20.50 -18.94 63.87
C LYS A 8 -19.92 -19.68 62.66
N LYS A 9 -20.06 -21.03 62.60
CA LYS A 9 -19.61 -21.84 61.46
C LYS A 9 -20.40 -21.51 60.18
N GLY A 10 -21.70 -21.34 60.23
CA GLY A 10 -22.54 -20.98 59.10
C GLY A 10 -22.23 -19.57 58.53
N TYR A 11 -21.90 -18.62 59.42
CA TYR A 11 -21.54 -17.27 59.04
C TYR A 11 -20.16 -17.20 58.36
N MET A 12 -19.19 -17.97 58.85
CA MET A 12 -17.86 -18.10 58.24
C MET A 12 -17.93 -18.76 56.87
N ILE A 13 -18.72 -19.81 56.68
CA ILE A 13 -18.88 -20.48 55.40
C ILE A 13 -19.55 -19.54 54.37
N LYS A 14 -20.58 -18.80 54.76
CA LYS A 14 -21.22 -17.81 53.89
C LYS A 14 -20.26 -16.67 53.48
N LYS A 15 -19.40 -16.18 54.40
CA LYS A 15 -18.35 -15.20 54.08
C LYS A 15 -17.28 -15.79 53.15
N LEU A 16 -16.89 -17.04 53.34
CA LEU A 16 -15.90 -17.71 52.48
C LEU A 16 -16.45 -17.91 51.04
N ILE A 17 -17.72 -18.31 50.92
CA ILE A 17 -18.41 -18.45 49.63
C ILE A 17 -18.54 -17.10 48.93
N LEU A 18 -18.84 -15.99 49.65
CA LEU A 18 -18.94 -14.65 49.07
C LEU A 18 -17.59 -14.15 48.58
N ILE A 19 -16.49 -14.45 49.27
CA ILE A 19 -15.13 -14.08 48.87
C ILE A 19 -14.69 -14.88 47.62
N VAL A 20 -15.02 -16.18 47.54
CA VAL A 20 -14.74 -17.02 46.37
C VAL A 20 -15.53 -16.56 45.13
N ILE A 21 -16.79 -16.11 45.30
CA ILE A 21 -17.60 -15.58 44.21
C ILE A 21 -17.05 -14.22 43.76
N MET A 22 -16.57 -13.35 44.66
CA MET A 22 -15.93 -12.06 44.29
C MET A 22 -14.57 -12.23 43.57
N THR A 23 -13.80 -13.28 43.87
CA THR A 23 -12.54 -13.56 43.20
C THR A 23 -12.72 -14.18 41.79
N VAL A 24 -13.83 -14.86 41.53
CA VAL A 24 -14.15 -15.43 40.21
C VAL A 24 -14.64 -14.37 39.23
N ILE A 25 -15.21 -13.25 39.71
CA ILE A 25 -15.68 -12.15 38.84
C ILE A 25 -14.52 -11.25 38.36
N SER A 26 -13.34 -11.37 38.94
CA SER A 26 -12.14 -10.58 38.54
C SER A 26 -11.28 -11.25 37.48
N PHE A 27 -11.70 -12.32 36.84
CA PHE A 27 -11.16 -12.72 35.55
C PHE A 27 -11.70 -11.74 34.51
N SER A 28 -11.05 -10.59 34.40
CA SER A 28 -11.12 -9.78 33.23
C SER A 28 -10.83 -10.72 32.06
N VAL A 29 -11.83 -11.05 31.28
CA VAL A 29 -11.62 -11.58 29.93
C VAL A 29 -10.88 -10.48 29.22
N GLN A 30 -9.57 -10.54 29.27
CA GLN A 30 -8.72 -9.76 28.38
C GLN A 30 -9.10 -10.27 27.01
N ALA A 31 -9.99 -9.57 26.34
CA ALA A 31 -10.31 -9.88 24.96
C ALA A 31 -8.98 -9.89 24.21
N ASP A 32 -8.60 -11.02 23.67
CA ASP A 32 -7.39 -11.18 22.90
C ASP A 32 -7.46 -10.12 21.78
N GLU A 33 -6.54 -9.15 21.81
CA GLU A 33 -6.53 -8.02 20.90
C GLU A 33 -6.36 -8.58 19.48
N LYS A 34 -7.43 -8.49 18.66
CA LYS A 34 -7.39 -9.01 17.30
C LYS A 34 -6.32 -8.28 16.51
N THR A 35 -5.37 -9.03 15.96
CA THR A 35 -4.28 -8.50 15.14
C THR A 35 -4.55 -8.75 13.67
N TYR A 36 -4.51 -7.69 12.86
CA TYR A 36 -4.56 -7.75 11.41
C TYR A 36 -3.23 -7.31 10.81
N LYS A 37 -2.82 -7.95 9.72
CA LYS A 37 -1.56 -7.65 9.03
C LYS A 37 -1.82 -6.86 7.77
N MET A 38 -1.13 -5.73 7.62
CA MET A 38 -1.24 -4.83 6.48
C MET A 38 0.02 -4.83 5.64
N VAL A 39 -0.13 -4.86 4.33
CA VAL A 39 0.98 -4.82 3.36
C VAL A 39 0.83 -3.61 2.44
N PHE A 40 1.96 -2.97 2.15
CA PHE A 40 2.08 -1.92 1.14
C PHE A 40 2.94 -2.42 -0.01
N VAL A 41 2.52 -2.14 -1.26
CA VAL A 41 3.37 -2.41 -2.41
C VAL A 41 4.57 -1.45 -2.40
N PRO A 42 5.79 -1.89 -2.76
CA PRO A 42 6.99 -1.05 -2.68
C PRO A 42 7.03 -0.03 -3.83
N ALA A 43 6.28 1.06 -3.69
CA ALA A 43 6.22 2.13 -4.68
C ALA A 43 7.38 3.13 -4.55
N SER A 44 7.93 3.30 -3.34
CA SER A 44 8.98 4.26 -2.98
C SER A 44 10.13 3.57 -2.24
N GLU A 45 11.36 4.10 -2.32
CA GLU A 45 12.52 3.59 -1.58
C GLU A 45 12.48 3.95 -0.09
N LYS A 46 11.86 5.08 0.27
CA LYS A 46 11.72 5.51 1.67
C LYS A 46 10.76 4.63 2.47
N GLY A 47 10.08 3.71 1.81
CA GLY A 47 9.09 2.80 2.39
C GLY A 47 7.77 3.51 2.67
N ASP A 48 6.72 3.03 2.04
CA ASP A 48 5.37 3.62 2.16
C ASP A 48 4.80 3.53 3.58
N GLU A 49 5.44 2.75 4.47
CA GLU A 49 4.99 2.51 5.84
C GLU A 49 4.97 3.79 6.69
N SER A 50 5.99 4.66 6.57
CA SER A 50 6.04 5.93 7.33
C SER A 50 4.93 6.90 6.92
N ASP A 51 4.55 6.88 5.63
CA ASP A 51 3.53 7.76 5.07
C ASP A 51 2.12 7.37 5.54
N TYR A 52 1.94 6.11 5.97
CA TYR A 52 0.65 5.57 6.43
C TYR A 52 0.54 5.34 7.94
N THR A 53 1.52 5.78 8.72
CA THR A 53 1.52 5.64 10.19
C THR A 53 0.25 6.24 10.81
N SER A 54 -0.18 7.41 10.32
CA SER A 54 -1.40 8.06 10.80
C SER A 54 -2.66 7.24 10.47
N LEU A 55 -2.74 6.66 9.27
CA LEU A 55 -3.84 5.78 8.87
C LEU A 55 -3.92 4.54 9.76
N ILE A 56 -2.78 3.90 10.01
CA ILE A 56 -2.67 2.73 10.88
C ILE A 56 -3.14 3.09 12.29
N SER A 57 -2.58 4.14 12.89
CA SER A 57 -2.89 4.58 14.25
C SER A 57 -4.38 4.95 14.42
N ILE A 58 -4.97 5.65 13.45
CA ILE A 58 -6.40 5.97 13.48
C ILE A 58 -7.26 4.70 13.36
N THR A 59 -6.88 3.78 12.47
CA THR A 59 -7.59 2.51 12.30
C THR A 59 -7.56 1.69 13.58
N GLU A 60 -6.39 1.55 14.22
CA GLU A 60 -6.24 0.86 15.52
C GLU A 60 -7.12 1.49 16.59
N LYS A 61 -7.03 2.82 16.73
CA LYS A 61 -7.82 3.58 17.73
C LYS A 61 -9.33 3.40 17.56
N LEU A 62 -9.84 3.39 16.32
CA LEU A 62 -11.27 3.35 16.05
C LEU A 62 -11.84 1.93 16.01
N THR A 63 -11.01 0.93 15.71
CA THR A 63 -11.45 -0.48 15.62
C THR A 63 -11.18 -1.27 16.89
N GLY A 64 -10.17 -0.87 17.68
CA GLY A 64 -9.63 -1.67 18.79
C GLY A 64 -8.81 -2.87 18.29
N PHE A 65 -8.42 -2.90 17.02
CA PHE A 65 -7.55 -3.95 16.46
C PHE A 65 -6.11 -3.48 16.46
N LYS A 66 -5.17 -4.42 16.56
CA LYS A 66 -3.76 -4.16 16.29
C LYS A 66 -3.48 -4.33 14.79
N ILE A 67 -2.74 -3.41 14.18
CA ILE A 67 -2.34 -3.47 12.78
C ILE A 67 -0.82 -3.63 12.69
N GLU A 68 -0.37 -4.79 12.27
CA GLU A 68 1.05 -5.07 12.02
C GLU A 68 1.36 -4.90 10.54
N THR A 69 2.43 -4.19 10.21
CA THR A 69 2.87 -4.03 8.82
C THR A 69 3.76 -5.17 8.37
N ILE A 70 3.64 -5.56 7.10
CA ILE A 70 4.47 -6.58 6.46
C ILE A 70 5.22 -5.96 5.29
N LYS A 71 6.54 -6.12 5.28
CA LYS A 71 7.38 -5.75 4.14
C LYS A 71 7.36 -6.85 3.08
N VAL A 72 7.28 -6.45 1.83
CA VAL A 72 7.34 -7.33 0.66
C VAL A 72 8.35 -6.80 -0.34
N THR A 73 8.89 -7.71 -1.15
CA THR A 73 9.95 -7.39 -2.11
C THR A 73 9.43 -6.76 -3.40
N ASP A 74 8.20 -7.08 -3.77
CA ASP A 74 7.58 -6.60 -5.01
C ASP A 74 6.05 -6.63 -4.95
N TYR A 75 5.41 -6.10 -5.98
CA TYR A 75 3.95 -6.01 -6.08
C TYR A 75 3.25 -7.38 -6.10
N ASN A 76 3.84 -8.40 -6.72
CA ASN A 76 3.25 -9.75 -6.74
C ASN A 76 3.36 -10.41 -5.38
N ALA A 77 4.44 -10.18 -4.63
CA ALA A 77 4.61 -10.68 -3.27
C ALA A 77 3.51 -10.17 -2.33
N ALA A 78 3.01 -8.94 -2.52
CA ALA A 78 1.86 -8.43 -1.77
C ALA A 78 0.56 -9.23 -2.06
N VAL A 79 0.32 -9.59 -3.32
CA VAL A 79 -0.83 -10.44 -3.70
C VAL A 79 -0.72 -11.83 -3.06
N GLU A 80 0.47 -12.43 -3.15
CA GLU A 80 0.72 -13.76 -2.59
C GLU A 80 0.64 -13.76 -1.06
N ALA A 81 1.04 -12.67 -0.38
CA ALA A 81 0.87 -12.53 1.05
C ALA A 81 -0.62 -12.59 1.45
N MET A 82 -1.49 -11.88 0.71
CA MET A 82 -2.93 -11.93 0.97
C MET A 82 -3.54 -13.27 0.58
N ARG A 83 -3.17 -13.85 -0.57
CA ARG A 83 -3.65 -15.16 -1.02
C ARG A 83 -3.33 -16.27 -0.02
N ALA A 84 -2.15 -16.20 0.59
CA ALA A 84 -1.69 -17.16 1.61
C ALA A 84 -2.23 -16.85 3.02
N GLY A 85 -3.11 -15.86 3.21
CA GLY A 85 -3.64 -15.45 4.51
C GLY A 85 -2.60 -14.79 5.43
N ARG A 86 -1.42 -14.40 4.91
CA ARG A 86 -0.37 -13.72 5.68
C ARG A 86 -0.61 -12.21 5.77
N ALA A 87 -1.32 -11.63 4.81
CA ALA A 87 -1.79 -10.25 4.84
C ALA A 87 -3.32 -10.22 4.81
N HIS A 88 -3.92 -9.31 5.55
CA HIS A 88 -5.35 -9.14 5.72
C HIS A 88 -5.85 -7.86 5.05
N ILE A 89 -5.03 -6.81 5.07
CA ILE A 89 -5.27 -5.51 4.47
C ILE A 89 -4.10 -5.20 3.55
N ALA A 90 -4.36 -4.54 2.42
CA ALA A 90 -3.30 -4.19 1.49
C ALA A 90 -3.58 -2.86 0.79
N TRP A 91 -2.53 -2.07 0.59
CA TRP A 91 -2.54 -0.95 -0.34
C TRP A 91 -1.93 -1.41 -1.64
N TYR A 92 -2.76 -1.54 -2.68
CA TYR A 92 -2.36 -2.05 -3.99
C TYR A 92 -2.25 -0.94 -5.04
N GLY A 93 -1.43 -1.16 -6.08
CA GLY A 93 -1.67 -0.50 -7.35
C GLY A 93 -2.88 -1.11 -8.06
N GLY A 94 -3.53 -0.37 -8.99
CA GLY A 94 -4.74 -0.85 -9.67
C GLY A 94 -4.56 -2.18 -10.40
N LYS A 95 -3.45 -2.36 -11.14
CA LYS A 95 -3.09 -3.62 -11.82
C LYS A 95 -2.99 -4.79 -10.83
N THR A 96 -2.29 -4.57 -9.73
CA THR A 96 -2.06 -5.58 -8.70
C THR A 96 -3.35 -5.90 -7.96
N TYR A 97 -4.21 -4.89 -7.74
CA TYR A 97 -5.53 -5.09 -7.13
C TYR A 97 -6.41 -6.00 -7.96
N VAL A 98 -6.47 -5.80 -9.29
CA VAL A 98 -7.27 -6.69 -10.17
C VAL A 98 -6.83 -8.14 -9.96
N LYS A 99 -5.53 -8.41 -10.00
CA LYS A 99 -5.01 -9.75 -9.72
C LYS A 99 -5.36 -10.25 -8.32
N ALA A 100 -5.25 -9.39 -7.29
CA ALA A 100 -5.57 -9.76 -5.91
C ALA A 100 -7.08 -10.06 -5.74
N ALA A 101 -7.96 -9.32 -6.43
CA ALA A 101 -9.40 -9.60 -6.43
C ALA A 101 -9.72 -10.97 -7.04
N GLU A 102 -9.01 -11.36 -8.11
CA GLU A 102 -9.22 -12.64 -8.81
C GLU A 102 -8.71 -13.84 -7.99
N ILE A 103 -7.52 -13.75 -7.36
CA ILE A 103 -6.86 -14.93 -6.79
C ILE A 103 -6.64 -14.90 -5.27
N ALA A 104 -6.86 -13.74 -4.62
CA ALA A 104 -6.62 -13.54 -3.19
C ALA A 104 -7.86 -13.05 -2.42
N ASN A 105 -9.05 -13.10 -3.03
CA ASN A 105 -10.30 -12.62 -2.43
C ASN A 105 -10.23 -11.17 -1.93
N ALA A 106 -9.43 -10.30 -2.58
CA ALA A 106 -9.34 -8.90 -2.21
C ALA A 106 -10.61 -8.13 -2.59
N GLU A 107 -11.05 -7.24 -1.71
CA GLU A 107 -12.15 -6.31 -1.94
C GLU A 107 -11.70 -4.89 -1.60
N ALA A 108 -11.72 -3.98 -2.61
CA ALA A 108 -11.39 -2.58 -2.39
C ALA A 108 -12.50 -1.89 -1.59
N PHE A 109 -12.12 -1.05 -0.63
CA PHE A 109 -13.08 -0.33 0.21
C PHE A 109 -12.79 1.16 0.37
N ALA A 110 -11.57 1.60 0.04
CA ALA A 110 -11.19 3.00 0.09
C ALA A 110 -10.10 3.33 -0.94
N ALA A 111 -9.90 4.61 -1.21
CA ALA A 111 -8.78 5.14 -1.98
C ALA A 111 -8.38 6.51 -1.43
N GLY A 112 -7.07 6.79 -1.40
CA GLY A 112 -6.55 8.05 -0.90
C GLY A 112 -6.78 9.21 -1.87
N VAL A 113 -7.29 10.32 -1.37
CA VAL A 113 -7.35 11.62 -2.05
C VAL A 113 -6.32 12.54 -1.41
N ARG A 114 -5.51 13.24 -2.20
CA ARG A 114 -4.56 14.22 -1.66
C ARG A 114 -5.31 15.45 -1.11
N PRO A 115 -4.81 16.08 -0.06
CA PRO A 115 -5.36 17.33 0.43
C PRO A 115 -5.48 18.37 -0.69
N GLY A 116 -6.66 18.96 -0.85
CA GLY A 116 -6.94 19.95 -1.89
C GLY A 116 -7.36 19.39 -3.26
N GLU A 117 -7.21 18.08 -3.52
CA GLU A 117 -7.72 17.44 -4.73
C GLU A 117 -9.20 17.07 -4.56
N LYS A 118 -9.96 17.16 -5.67
CA LYS A 118 -11.40 16.79 -5.67
C LYS A 118 -11.63 15.31 -5.92
N ASP A 119 -10.65 14.62 -6.46
CA ASP A 119 -10.70 13.20 -6.74
C ASP A 119 -9.34 12.51 -6.60
N ALA A 120 -9.34 11.19 -6.47
CA ALA A 120 -8.18 10.39 -6.13
C ALA A 120 -7.33 9.93 -7.34
N GLY A 121 -7.67 10.31 -8.59
CA GLY A 121 -6.96 9.87 -9.80
C GLY A 121 -5.55 10.49 -9.90
N TYR A 122 -4.71 9.89 -10.74
CA TYR A 122 -3.34 10.33 -10.98
C TYR A 122 -2.91 10.03 -12.42
N PHE A 123 -1.63 10.20 -12.76
CA PHE A 123 -1.11 10.02 -14.11
C PHE A 123 0.19 9.20 -14.10
N THR A 124 0.55 8.68 -15.25
CA THR A 124 1.93 8.27 -15.54
C THR A 124 2.63 9.39 -16.28
N TYR A 125 3.82 9.75 -15.82
CA TYR A 125 4.72 10.67 -16.50
C TYR A 125 5.86 9.91 -17.14
N PHE A 126 6.26 10.36 -18.34
CA PHE A 126 7.55 9.99 -18.93
C PHE A 126 8.50 11.17 -18.69
N VAL A 127 9.51 10.91 -17.87
CA VAL A 127 10.42 11.91 -17.33
C VAL A 127 11.80 11.72 -17.96
N VAL A 128 12.41 12.80 -18.36
CA VAL A 128 13.78 12.87 -18.88
C VAL A 128 14.56 13.96 -18.14
N ARG A 129 15.88 13.95 -18.22
CA ARG A 129 16.69 15.08 -17.72
C ARG A 129 16.33 16.36 -18.46
N LYS A 130 16.48 17.49 -17.80
CA LYS A 130 16.19 18.82 -18.37
C LYS A 130 17.03 19.13 -19.62
N ASP A 131 18.30 18.74 -19.60
CA ASP A 131 19.27 18.94 -20.71
C ASP A 131 19.13 17.89 -21.83
N SER A 132 18.27 16.87 -21.67
CA SER A 132 18.05 15.83 -22.66
C SER A 132 17.61 16.38 -24.02
N LYS A 133 18.07 15.74 -25.10
CA LYS A 133 17.61 16.01 -26.46
C LYS A 133 16.21 15.52 -26.77
N LEU A 134 15.63 14.63 -25.91
CA LEU A 134 14.27 14.13 -26.06
C LEU A 134 13.29 15.27 -25.69
N LYS A 135 12.47 15.69 -26.64
CA LYS A 135 11.54 16.83 -26.46
C LYS A 135 10.07 16.39 -26.48
N LYS A 136 9.76 15.28 -27.12
CA LYS A 136 8.41 14.70 -27.27
C LYS A 136 8.44 13.19 -27.08
N PHE A 137 7.27 12.59 -26.93
CA PHE A 137 7.15 11.18 -26.63
C PHE A 137 7.71 10.24 -27.70
N ASP A 138 7.57 10.59 -28.99
CA ASP A 138 8.13 9.81 -30.10
C ASP A 138 9.67 9.68 -30.06
N ASP A 139 10.35 10.62 -29.40
CA ASP A 139 11.81 10.61 -29.30
C ASP A 139 12.38 9.46 -28.46
N VAL A 140 11.51 8.69 -27.75
CA VAL A 140 11.93 7.58 -26.87
C VAL A 140 12.36 6.34 -27.65
N LYS A 141 12.04 6.24 -28.94
CA LYS A 141 12.48 5.13 -29.79
C LYS A 141 14.02 5.03 -29.82
N GLY A 142 14.55 3.83 -29.66
CA GLY A 142 16.00 3.57 -29.65
C GLY A 142 16.72 4.02 -28.39
N LYS A 143 16.00 4.43 -27.33
CA LYS A 143 16.58 4.93 -26.08
C LYS A 143 16.61 3.85 -24.99
N VAL A 144 17.27 4.16 -23.89
CA VAL A 144 17.23 3.36 -22.67
C VAL A 144 16.02 3.80 -21.84
N LEU A 145 15.08 2.88 -21.66
CA LEU A 145 13.85 3.10 -20.87
C LEU A 145 13.98 2.41 -19.53
N SER A 146 13.80 3.13 -18.45
CA SER A 146 13.59 2.57 -17.12
C SER A 146 12.11 2.57 -16.75
N LEU A 147 11.67 1.52 -16.08
CA LEU A 147 10.34 1.31 -15.53
C LEU A 147 10.45 1.04 -14.02
N ASN A 148 9.34 1.11 -13.29
CA ASN A 148 9.37 0.85 -11.85
C ASN A 148 9.59 -0.65 -11.56
N THR A 149 8.52 -1.41 -11.43
CA THR A 149 8.50 -2.83 -11.03
C THR A 149 7.39 -3.52 -11.79
N ILE A 150 7.62 -4.77 -12.20
CA ILE A 150 6.58 -5.62 -12.79
C ILE A 150 5.39 -5.71 -11.83
N GLY A 151 4.20 -5.38 -12.33
CA GLY A 151 2.97 -5.32 -11.51
C GLY A 151 2.54 -3.91 -11.12
N SER A 152 3.42 -2.90 -11.21
CA SER A 152 3.04 -1.50 -11.03
C SER A 152 2.03 -1.06 -12.09
N THR A 153 1.04 -0.26 -11.71
CA THR A 153 0.09 0.33 -12.66
C THR A 153 0.76 1.41 -13.48
N SER A 154 1.24 2.46 -12.84
CA SER A 154 1.82 3.64 -13.49
C SER A 154 3.29 3.50 -13.88
N GLY A 155 3.99 2.51 -13.34
CA GLY A 155 5.40 2.27 -13.65
C GLY A 155 5.66 1.03 -14.51
N ASP A 156 4.60 0.31 -14.95
CA ASP A 156 4.73 -0.86 -15.82
C ASP A 156 3.56 -0.94 -16.82
N LEU A 157 2.30 -1.08 -16.37
CA LEU A 157 1.17 -1.28 -17.27
C LEU A 157 0.92 -0.05 -18.15
N ILE A 158 0.71 1.12 -17.55
CA ILE A 158 0.37 2.34 -18.30
C ILE A 158 1.50 2.77 -19.24
N PRO A 159 2.80 2.75 -18.85
CA PRO A 159 3.88 2.97 -19.81
C PRO A 159 3.79 2.10 -21.06
N GLN A 160 3.49 0.81 -20.91
CA GLN A 160 3.33 -0.09 -22.06
C GLN A 160 2.11 0.29 -22.92
N VAL A 161 1.00 0.68 -22.30
CA VAL A 161 -0.20 1.15 -23.02
C VAL A 161 0.11 2.41 -23.82
N GLU A 162 0.77 3.39 -23.20
CA GLU A 162 1.11 4.65 -23.88
C GLU A 162 2.11 4.43 -25.05
N LEU A 163 3.12 3.60 -24.84
CA LEU A 163 4.06 3.22 -25.89
C LEU A 163 3.37 2.52 -27.07
N ASN A 164 2.39 1.65 -26.80
CA ASN A 164 1.63 0.98 -27.86
C ASN A 164 0.82 1.97 -28.70
N LYS A 165 0.35 3.10 -28.14
CA LYS A 165 -0.35 4.15 -28.89
C LYS A 165 0.52 4.78 -29.99
N ILE A 166 1.84 4.74 -29.84
CA ILE A 166 2.83 5.23 -30.83
C ILE A 166 3.58 4.07 -31.53
N ASN A 167 2.98 2.89 -31.56
CA ASN A 167 3.52 1.67 -32.18
C ASN A 167 4.88 1.21 -31.62
N LEU A 168 5.17 1.52 -30.36
CA LEU A 168 6.35 1.01 -29.64
C LEU A 168 5.93 -0.07 -28.62
N SER A 169 6.79 -1.07 -28.42
CA SER A 169 6.57 -2.14 -27.46
C SER A 169 7.89 -2.51 -26.77
N ILE A 170 7.87 -2.63 -25.45
CA ILE A 170 9.03 -3.11 -24.67
C ILE A 170 9.41 -4.56 -24.97
N LYS A 171 8.50 -5.33 -25.60
CA LYS A 171 8.73 -6.71 -26.00
C LYS A 171 9.50 -6.81 -27.32
N ASN A 172 9.52 -5.73 -28.11
CA ASN A 172 10.28 -5.67 -29.35
C ASN A 172 11.67 -5.07 -29.07
N LYS A 173 12.71 -5.89 -29.22
CA LYS A 173 14.10 -5.50 -28.93
C LYS A 173 14.64 -4.39 -29.84
N ASP A 174 14.03 -4.18 -31.01
CA ASP A 174 14.46 -3.15 -31.97
C ASP A 174 13.87 -1.76 -31.62
N HIS A 175 12.91 -1.71 -30.69
CA HIS A 175 12.26 -0.45 -30.33
C HIS A 175 13.06 0.35 -29.31
N PHE A 176 13.90 -0.28 -28.49
CA PHE A 176 14.67 0.34 -27.43
C PHE A 176 16.10 -0.17 -27.41
N LYS A 177 17.05 0.70 -27.08
CA LYS A 177 18.43 0.27 -26.82
C LYS A 177 18.50 -0.68 -25.63
N ASN A 178 17.73 -0.40 -24.59
CA ASN A 178 17.54 -1.27 -23.43
C ASN A 178 16.23 -0.90 -22.70
N VAL A 179 15.63 -1.87 -22.04
CA VAL A 179 14.50 -1.68 -21.11
C VAL A 179 14.79 -2.46 -19.85
N TYR A 180 14.66 -1.80 -18.69
CA TYR A 180 14.82 -2.49 -17.40
C TYR A 180 13.89 -1.93 -16.34
N TYR A 181 13.69 -2.73 -15.30
CA TYR A 181 12.91 -2.35 -14.11
C TYR A 181 13.86 -1.91 -13.01
N ALA A 182 13.71 -0.67 -12.56
CA ALA A 182 14.60 -0.04 -11.58
C ALA A 182 14.29 -0.44 -10.12
N GLY A 183 13.11 -1.05 -9.86
CA GLY A 183 12.69 -1.52 -8.55
C GLY A 183 11.70 -0.61 -7.82
N SER A 184 11.77 0.71 -7.99
CA SER A 184 10.86 1.69 -7.42
C SER A 184 10.66 2.88 -8.35
N HIS A 185 9.68 3.76 -8.08
CA HIS A 185 9.54 5.03 -8.81
C HIS A 185 10.72 5.96 -8.56
N ASP A 186 11.25 5.96 -7.34
CA ASP A 186 12.41 6.77 -6.97
C ASP A 186 13.67 6.29 -7.73
N ALA A 187 13.94 4.98 -7.75
CA ALA A 187 15.05 4.41 -8.50
C ALA A 187 14.94 4.67 -10.01
N CYS A 188 13.71 4.64 -10.57
CA CYS A 188 13.44 4.99 -11.96
C CYS A 188 13.83 6.45 -12.24
N LEU A 189 13.41 7.39 -11.39
CA LEU A 189 13.76 8.80 -11.49
C LEU A 189 15.26 9.05 -11.35
N LEU A 190 15.88 8.46 -10.32
CA LEU A 190 17.33 8.55 -10.08
C LEU A 190 18.15 7.99 -11.25
N SER A 191 17.66 6.94 -11.93
CA SER A 191 18.35 6.38 -13.10
C SER A 191 18.45 7.40 -14.25
N VAL A 192 17.44 8.25 -14.43
CA VAL A 192 17.48 9.35 -15.40
C VAL A 192 18.47 10.43 -14.97
N LEU A 193 18.41 10.84 -13.71
CA LEU A 193 19.33 11.87 -13.19
C LEU A 193 20.80 11.44 -13.28
N ASN A 194 21.07 10.15 -13.04
CA ASN A 194 22.41 9.56 -13.09
C ASN A 194 22.84 9.10 -14.50
N ASN A 195 22.09 9.45 -15.56
CA ASN A 195 22.37 9.02 -16.95
C ASN A 195 22.42 7.49 -17.16
N GLN A 196 21.77 6.70 -16.30
CA GLN A 196 21.64 5.25 -16.47
C GLN A 196 20.50 4.90 -17.42
N SER A 197 19.49 5.76 -17.53
CA SER A 197 18.44 5.71 -18.53
C SER A 197 18.20 7.08 -19.19
N ASP A 198 17.67 7.06 -20.40
CA ASP A 198 17.30 8.26 -21.13
C ASP A 198 15.93 8.78 -20.70
N VAL A 199 15.03 7.86 -20.32
CA VAL A 199 13.64 8.15 -19.95
C VAL A 199 13.15 7.19 -18.87
N CYS A 200 12.33 7.71 -17.96
CA CYS A 200 11.67 6.96 -16.89
C CYS A 200 10.14 7.06 -17.02
N GLY A 201 9.44 5.92 -16.96
CA GLY A 201 7.98 5.86 -16.84
C GLY A 201 7.57 5.73 -15.36
N MET A 202 6.97 6.76 -14.76
CA MET A 202 6.69 6.79 -13.33
C MET A 202 5.35 7.40 -12.95
N SER A 203 4.93 7.18 -11.71
CA SER A 203 3.74 7.81 -11.11
C SER A 203 3.92 9.32 -10.96
N SER A 204 2.89 10.09 -11.34
CA SER A 204 2.85 11.54 -11.09
C SER A 204 2.91 11.85 -9.59
N ARG A 205 2.28 11.03 -8.75
CA ARG A 205 2.28 11.21 -7.29
C ARG A 205 3.68 11.09 -6.69
N ASN A 206 4.47 10.09 -7.12
CA ASN A 206 5.85 9.93 -6.66
C ASN A 206 6.74 11.06 -7.22
N TYR A 207 6.54 11.47 -8.47
CA TYR A 207 7.26 12.61 -9.06
C TYR A 207 7.01 13.90 -8.25
N GLU A 208 5.74 14.21 -7.98
CA GLU A 208 5.34 15.39 -7.21
C GLU A 208 5.84 15.35 -5.76
N ALA A 209 5.80 14.17 -5.11
CA ALA A 209 6.37 13.99 -3.79
C ALA A 209 7.88 14.27 -3.74
N ARG A 210 8.64 13.92 -4.79
CA ARG A 210 10.08 14.23 -4.88
C ARG A 210 10.37 15.71 -5.15
N LEU A 211 9.45 16.43 -5.79
CA LEU A 211 9.51 17.89 -5.86
C LEU A 211 9.19 18.55 -4.52
N GLU A 212 8.17 18.08 -3.82
CA GLU A 212 7.75 18.61 -2.51
C GLU A 212 8.81 18.42 -1.43
N ASP A 213 9.52 17.29 -1.42
CA ASP A 213 10.59 17.01 -0.43
C ASP A 213 11.98 17.51 -0.86
N GLY A 214 12.08 18.17 -2.02
CA GLY A 214 13.31 18.75 -2.53
C GLY A 214 14.32 17.72 -3.06
N THR A 215 13.95 16.46 -3.22
CA THR A 215 14.82 15.43 -3.85
C THR A 215 15.19 15.79 -5.29
N ILE A 216 14.26 16.43 -6.01
CA ILE A 216 14.47 17.03 -7.34
C ILE A 216 13.93 18.46 -7.36
N ILE A 217 14.42 19.25 -8.31
CA ILE A 217 13.84 20.55 -8.71
C ILE A 217 13.38 20.51 -10.17
N LEU A 218 12.53 21.46 -10.56
CA LEU A 218 12.00 21.53 -11.94
C LEU A 218 13.07 21.70 -13.01
N ASP A 219 14.26 22.18 -12.61
CA ASP A 219 15.39 22.35 -13.52
C ASP A 219 16.24 21.09 -13.71
N ASP A 220 16.03 20.05 -12.91
CA ASP A 220 16.71 18.77 -13.08
C ASP A 220 16.06 17.92 -14.17
N VAL A 221 14.75 18.03 -14.34
CA VAL A 221 13.95 17.10 -15.15
C VAL A 221 12.88 17.79 -15.99
N ARG A 222 12.38 17.07 -16.98
CA ARG A 222 11.26 17.48 -17.84
C ARG A 222 10.34 16.31 -18.10
N ILE A 223 9.02 16.55 -18.05
CA ILE A 223 8.00 15.61 -18.48
C ILE A 223 7.84 15.78 -20.00
N ILE A 224 8.02 14.71 -20.77
CA ILE A 224 7.83 14.69 -22.23
C ILE A 224 6.51 14.06 -22.66
N HIS A 225 5.85 13.34 -21.73
CA HIS A 225 4.51 12.77 -21.95
C HIS A 225 3.79 12.56 -20.62
N LYS A 226 2.47 12.75 -20.67
CA LYS A 226 1.54 12.50 -19.58
C LYS A 226 0.43 11.58 -20.10
N SER A 227 0.17 10.47 -19.42
CA SER A 227 -0.88 9.53 -19.79
C SER A 227 -2.29 10.10 -19.59
N ASP A 228 -3.29 9.37 -20.06
CA ASP A 228 -4.65 9.51 -19.57
C ASP A 228 -4.71 9.29 -18.06
N ARG A 229 -5.83 9.72 -17.46
CA ARG A 229 -6.04 9.60 -16.01
C ARG A 229 -6.10 8.14 -15.57
N VAL A 230 -5.35 7.81 -14.54
CA VAL A 230 -5.26 6.49 -13.93
C VAL A 230 -6.14 6.46 -12.67
N PRO A 231 -6.98 5.44 -12.47
CA PRO A 231 -7.71 5.26 -11.23
C PRO A 231 -6.78 5.18 -10.01
N PRO A 232 -7.22 5.64 -8.84
CA PRO A 232 -6.36 5.67 -7.64
C PRO A 232 -5.96 4.27 -7.18
N PRO A 233 -4.79 4.13 -6.52
CA PRO A 233 -4.42 2.93 -5.81
C PRO A 233 -5.43 2.61 -4.71
N PRO A 234 -6.08 1.42 -4.71
CA PRO A 234 -7.06 1.09 -3.70
C PRO A 234 -6.43 0.55 -2.42
N LEU A 235 -7.07 0.85 -1.29
CA LEU A 235 -6.96 0.10 -0.06
C LEU A 235 -7.99 -1.03 -0.10
N ALA A 236 -7.53 -2.26 0.10
CA ALA A 236 -8.36 -3.45 0.03
C ALA A 236 -8.16 -4.34 1.26
N TYR A 237 -9.20 -5.05 1.65
CA TYR A 237 -9.09 -6.12 2.65
C TYR A 237 -9.39 -7.48 2.01
N SER A 238 -8.94 -8.55 2.65
CA SER A 238 -9.33 -9.91 2.28
C SER A 238 -10.78 -10.18 2.71
N LYS A 239 -11.60 -10.75 1.83
CA LYS A 239 -12.96 -11.22 2.18
C LYS A 239 -12.96 -12.34 3.23
N ASN A 240 -11.80 -12.93 3.50
CA ASN A 240 -11.64 -13.96 4.55
C ASN A 240 -11.67 -13.36 5.97
N ILE A 241 -11.52 -12.03 6.11
CA ILE A 241 -11.77 -11.34 7.38
C ILE A 241 -13.28 -11.40 7.70
N PRO A 242 -13.71 -11.65 8.96
CA PRO A 242 -15.10 -11.60 9.35
C PRO A 242 -15.80 -10.31 8.90
N LEU A 243 -17.04 -10.42 8.45
CA LEU A 243 -17.79 -9.28 7.91
C LEU A 243 -17.90 -8.12 8.90
N GLU A 244 -18.10 -8.41 10.18
CA GLU A 244 -18.15 -7.39 11.25
C GLU A 244 -16.85 -6.60 11.32
N ASP A 245 -15.70 -7.28 11.25
CA ASP A 245 -14.39 -6.64 11.33
C ASP A 245 -14.08 -5.84 10.07
N ARG A 246 -14.46 -6.33 8.87
CA ARG A 246 -14.38 -5.56 7.62
C ARG A 246 -15.19 -4.26 7.71
N ASN A 247 -16.39 -4.32 8.28
CA ASN A 247 -17.24 -3.14 8.46
C ASN A 247 -16.62 -2.13 9.44
N LYS A 248 -16.00 -2.60 10.53
CA LYS A 248 -15.26 -1.74 11.46
C LYS A 248 -14.07 -1.06 10.78
N ILE A 249 -13.27 -1.82 10.04
CA ILE A 249 -12.11 -1.29 9.28
C ILE A 249 -12.57 -0.25 8.26
N LYS A 250 -13.59 -0.57 7.44
CA LYS A 250 -14.13 0.34 6.44
C LYS A 250 -14.67 1.65 7.03
N LYS A 251 -15.26 1.59 8.24
CA LYS A 251 -15.81 2.78 8.92
C LYS A 251 -14.71 3.63 9.55
N ALA A 252 -13.56 3.05 9.87
CA ALA A 252 -12.43 3.73 10.50
C ALA A 252 -11.56 4.50 9.50
N VAL A 253 -11.61 4.16 8.21
CA VAL A 253 -10.90 4.77 7.09
C VAL A 253 -11.81 5.69 6.30
#